data_999b1ca567c61c1d61655eda4f641881
#
_entry.id   999b1ca567c61c1d61655eda4f641881
#
_cell.length_a   1.000
_cell.length_b   1.000
_cell.length_c   1.000
_cell.angle_alpha   90.00
_cell.angle_beta   90.00
_cell.angle_gamma   90.00
#
_symmetry.space_group_name_H-M   'P 1'
#
loop_
_entity.id
_entity.type
_entity.pdbx_description
1 polymer ?
#
loop_
_entity_poly.entity_id
_entity_poly.type
_entity_poly.pdbx_seq_one_letter_code
_entity_poly.pdbx_strand_id
1 'polypeptide(L)'
;SVFALHPIYLNIEKMGELTPTQLKRYRKTQEEFNAKTIADYQCVYDEKMKYFKSLYKADKADLFATDEYQSFLAANEGWLLPYAQFMSKRDKQPKDFYCYLQFHADKQLREAVDYAHSVGVAFKGDIPIGISPDSVDASTDPHLFNLSASAGAPPDDFDARGQNWGFPTYNWDVMAQDDYQWWKFRFTKMADYFDAYRVDHILGFFRIWQMRKSDVWGLCGHFSPA
;
A
#
# COMPACT_ATOMS: atom_id res chain seq x y z
N SER A 1 -0.97 -4.29 1.36
CA SER A 1 0.01 -4.73 0.34
C SER A 1 1.08 -3.69 0.13
N VAL A 2 2.29 -4.15 -0.11
CA VAL A 2 3.42 -3.27 -0.49
C VAL A 2 3.32 -2.81 -1.96
N PHE A 3 2.44 -3.40 -2.74
CA PHE A 3 2.26 -3.11 -4.18
C PHE A 3 1.03 -2.25 -4.46
N ALA A 4 0.00 -2.32 -3.61
CA ALA A 4 -1.26 -1.63 -3.84
C ALA A 4 -1.20 -0.17 -3.39
N LEU A 5 -1.77 0.71 -4.20
CA LEU A 5 -1.96 2.12 -3.88
C LEU A 5 -3.20 2.30 -3.00
N HIS A 6 -3.10 3.17 -1.99
CA HIS A 6 -4.20 3.37 -1.05
C HIS A 6 -5.32 4.21 -1.68
N PRO A 7 -6.58 3.71 -1.75
CA PRO A 7 -7.65 4.38 -2.48
C PRO A 7 -8.03 5.76 -1.94
N ILE A 8 -7.64 6.11 -0.70
CA ILE A 8 -7.91 7.44 -0.12
C ILE A 8 -7.35 8.58 -0.98
N TYR A 9 -6.28 8.34 -1.74
CA TYR A 9 -5.63 9.35 -2.59
C TYR A 9 -6.33 9.56 -3.94
N LEU A 10 -7.27 8.68 -4.31
CA LEU A 10 -8.02 8.83 -5.56
C LEU A 10 -8.81 10.13 -5.60
N ASN A 11 -8.69 10.85 -6.70
CA ASN A 11 -9.60 11.94 -7.04
C ASN A 11 -10.86 11.36 -7.69
N ILE A 12 -11.99 11.51 -7.02
CA ILE A 12 -13.27 10.96 -7.45
C ILE A 12 -13.71 11.52 -8.81
N GLU A 13 -13.49 12.82 -9.04
CA GLU A 13 -13.91 13.50 -10.27
C GLU A 13 -13.11 13.08 -11.51
N LYS A 14 -11.97 12.41 -11.32
CA LYS A 14 -11.16 11.83 -12.39
C LYS A 14 -11.49 10.35 -12.67
N MET A 15 -12.42 9.75 -11.93
CA MET A 15 -12.77 8.34 -12.10
C MET A 15 -13.98 8.13 -13.00
N GLY A 16 -14.84 9.12 -13.17
CA GLY A 16 -16.06 9.05 -13.95
C GLY A 16 -17.01 10.19 -13.62
N GLU A 17 -18.18 10.20 -14.26
CA GLU A 17 -19.15 11.26 -14.08
C GLU A 17 -20.07 11.01 -12.88
N LEU A 18 -20.12 11.97 -11.97
CA LEU A 18 -21.11 12.02 -10.89
C LEU A 18 -22.40 12.65 -11.39
N THR A 19 -23.55 12.11 -10.99
CA THR A 19 -24.82 12.79 -11.21
C THR A 19 -24.82 14.17 -10.51
N PRO A 20 -25.60 15.15 -10.98
CA PRO A 20 -25.67 16.49 -10.35
C PRO A 20 -25.94 16.44 -8.85
N THR A 21 -26.79 15.52 -8.40
CA THR A 21 -27.10 15.33 -6.98
C THR A 21 -25.89 14.78 -6.20
N GLN A 22 -25.19 13.81 -6.77
CA GLN A 22 -23.97 13.25 -6.16
C GLN A 22 -22.86 14.30 -6.08
N LEU A 23 -22.65 15.07 -7.15
CA LEU A 23 -21.64 16.12 -7.19
C LEU A 23 -21.91 17.20 -6.14
N LYS A 24 -23.16 17.66 -6.03
CA LYS A 24 -23.56 18.64 -5.01
C LYS A 24 -23.28 18.12 -3.60
N ARG A 25 -23.63 16.85 -3.32
CA ARG A 25 -23.37 16.23 -2.01
C ARG A 25 -21.86 16.09 -1.76
N TYR A 26 -21.11 15.63 -2.76
CA TYR A 26 -19.66 15.47 -2.68
C TYR A 26 -18.96 16.79 -2.32
N ARG A 27 -19.30 17.87 -3.03
CA ARG A 27 -18.74 19.21 -2.75
C ARG A 27 -19.04 19.69 -1.34
N LYS A 28 -20.29 19.54 -0.89
CA LYS A 28 -20.68 19.89 0.47
C LYS A 28 -19.86 19.12 1.51
N THR A 29 -19.74 17.79 1.35
CA THR A 29 -18.96 16.95 2.28
C THR A 29 -17.47 17.31 2.24
N GLN A 30 -16.92 17.62 1.06
CA GLN A 30 -15.56 18.07 0.89
C GLN A 30 -15.29 19.38 1.67
N GLU A 31 -16.19 20.35 1.56
CA GLU A 31 -16.13 21.62 2.32
C GLU A 31 -16.16 21.35 3.83
N GLU A 32 -17.09 20.50 4.29
CA GLU A 32 -17.22 20.14 5.70
C GLU A 32 -15.95 19.46 6.25
N PHE A 33 -15.32 18.57 5.47
CA PHE A 33 -14.09 17.89 5.89
C PHE A 33 -12.87 18.82 5.86
N ASN A 34 -12.77 19.68 4.85
CA ASN A 34 -11.69 20.64 4.71
C ASN A 34 -11.74 21.77 5.76
N ALA A 35 -12.91 22.04 6.34
CA ALA A 35 -13.05 23.01 7.43
C ALA A 35 -12.53 22.49 8.78
N LYS A 36 -12.27 21.18 8.91
CA LYS A 36 -11.73 20.59 10.15
C LYS A 36 -10.23 20.88 10.29
N THR A 37 -9.81 21.19 11.50
CA THR A 37 -8.39 21.41 11.82
C THR A 37 -7.54 20.14 11.72
N ILE A 38 -8.16 18.98 11.97
CA ILE A 38 -7.51 17.66 11.91
C ILE A 38 -8.28 16.78 10.93
N ALA A 39 -7.57 16.19 9.98
CA ALA A 39 -8.15 15.26 9.03
C ALA A 39 -8.55 13.94 9.70
N ASP A 40 -9.82 13.56 9.56
CA ASP A 40 -10.32 12.25 9.95
C ASP A 40 -10.22 11.31 8.74
N TYR A 41 -9.10 10.61 8.65
CA TYR A 41 -8.81 9.71 7.51
C TYR A 41 -9.85 8.61 7.34
N GLN A 42 -10.38 8.06 8.43
CA GLN A 42 -11.37 6.99 8.35
C GLN A 42 -12.69 7.53 7.77
N CYS A 43 -13.18 8.66 8.27
CA CYS A 43 -14.37 9.30 7.73
C CYS A 43 -14.22 9.68 6.25
N VAL A 44 -13.06 10.20 5.86
CA VAL A 44 -12.76 10.52 4.45
C VAL A 44 -12.78 9.25 3.58
N TYR A 45 -12.13 8.18 4.04
CA TYR A 45 -12.10 6.90 3.34
C TYR A 45 -13.52 6.32 3.16
N ASP A 46 -14.30 6.27 4.24
CA ASP A 46 -15.64 5.69 4.22
C ASP A 46 -16.58 6.48 3.29
N GLU A 47 -16.46 7.81 3.28
CA GLU A 47 -17.24 8.64 2.36
C GLU A 47 -16.83 8.45 0.91
N LYS A 48 -15.52 8.42 0.61
CA LYS A 48 -15.02 8.15 -0.74
C LYS A 48 -15.45 6.77 -1.25
N MET A 49 -15.44 5.75 -0.41
CA MET A 49 -15.87 4.39 -0.77
C MET A 49 -17.31 4.32 -1.25
N LYS A 50 -18.21 5.22 -0.82
CA LYS A 50 -19.60 5.29 -1.33
C LYS A 50 -19.62 5.73 -2.79
N TYR A 51 -18.81 6.74 -3.14
CA TYR A 51 -18.70 7.23 -4.52
C TYR A 51 -17.98 6.21 -5.41
N PHE A 52 -16.90 5.59 -4.94
CA PHE A 52 -16.20 4.54 -5.68
C PHE A 52 -17.12 3.38 -6.06
N LYS A 53 -17.97 2.92 -5.13
CA LYS A 53 -18.95 1.86 -5.42
C LYS A 53 -20.01 2.29 -6.42
N SER A 54 -20.40 3.56 -6.42
CA SER A 54 -21.37 4.10 -7.37
C SER A 54 -20.78 4.19 -8.78
N LEU A 55 -19.58 4.78 -8.89
CA LEU A 55 -18.85 4.90 -10.17
C LEU A 55 -18.52 3.54 -10.75
N TYR A 56 -17.97 2.62 -9.96
CA TYR A 56 -17.72 1.25 -10.39
C TYR A 56 -18.96 0.58 -11.00
N LYS A 57 -20.15 0.74 -10.40
CA LYS A 57 -21.38 0.17 -10.94
C LYS A 57 -21.80 0.79 -12.25
N ALA A 58 -21.55 2.09 -12.43
CA ALA A 58 -21.89 2.81 -13.64
C ALA A 58 -20.95 2.48 -14.80
N ASP A 59 -19.63 2.48 -14.55
CA ASP A 59 -18.60 2.55 -15.59
C ASP A 59 -17.93 1.22 -15.92
N LYS A 60 -18.05 0.21 -15.03
CA LYS A 60 -17.23 -0.99 -15.12
C LYS A 60 -17.34 -1.72 -16.45
N ALA A 61 -18.52 -1.77 -17.06
CA ALA A 61 -18.72 -2.52 -18.31
C ALA A 61 -17.91 -1.91 -19.47
N ASP A 62 -17.97 -0.59 -19.58
CA ASP A 62 -17.27 0.15 -20.63
C ASP A 62 -15.76 0.18 -20.36
N LEU A 63 -15.36 0.47 -19.12
CA LEU A 63 -13.95 0.52 -18.73
C LEU A 63 -13.26 -0.84 -18.95
N PHE A 64 -13.88 -1.93 -18.52
CA PHE A 64 -13.29 -3.26 -18.61
C PHE A 64 -13.12 -3.76 -20.03
N ALA A 65 -13.84 -3.20 -20.97
CA ALA A 65 -13.71 -3.48 -22.39
C ALA A 65 -12.56 -2.71 -23.08
N THR A 66 -11.93 -1.75 -22.37
CA THR A 66 -10.84 -0.94 -22.97
C THR A 66 -9.51 -1.70 -22.98
N ASP A 67 -8.73 -1.48 -24.03
CA ASP A 67 -7.36 -2.02 -24.14
C ASP A 67 -6.45 -1.51 -23.01
N GLU A 68 -6.64 -0.27 -22.55
CA GLU A 68 -5.88 0.33 -21.45
C GLU A 68 -6.07 -0.46 -20.15
N TYR A 69 -7.33 -0.78 -19.81
CA TYR A 69 -7.63 -1.57 -18.60
C TYR A 69 -7.11 -3.01 -18.72
N GLN A 70 -7.28 -3.65 -19.88
CA GLN A 70 -6.79 -5.02 -20.10
C GLN A 70 -5.27 -5.10 -20.03
N SER A 71 -4.58 -4.12 -20.60
CA SER A 71 -3.11 -4.01 -20.51
C SER A 71 -2.65 -3.82 -19.08
N PHE A 72 -3.32 -2.98 -18.30
CA PHE A 72 -3.04 -2.79 -16.87
C PHE A 72 -3.22 -4.10 -16.09
N LEU A 73 -4.31 -4.83 -16.31
CA LEU A 73 -4.54 -6.12 -15.66
C LEU A 73 -3.42 -7.11 -15.97
N ALA A 74 -3.10 -7.29 -17.24
CA ALA A 74 -2.06 -8.22 -17.67
C ALA A 74 -0.68 -7.89 -17.08
N ALA A 75 -0.32 -6.61 -17.05
CA ALA A 75 0.96 -6.16 -16.49
C ALA A 75 1.06 -6.30 -14.95
N ASN A 76 -0.05 -6.37 -14.25
CA ASN A 76 -0.10 -6.38 -12.79
C ASN A 76 -0.68 -7.66 -12.18
N GLU A 77 -1.03 -8.66 -12.98
CA GLU A 77 -1.78 -9.86 -12.59
C GLU A 77 -1.17 -10.54 -11.35
N GLY A 78 0.15 -10.67 -11.30
CA GLY A 78 0.87 -11.42 -10.26
C GLY A 78 0.63 -10.91 -8.83
N TRP A 79 0.47 -9.60 -8.64
CA TRP A 79 0.20 -9.01 -7.33
C TRP A 79 -1.25 -8.55 -7.16
N LEU A 80 -1.87 -8.10 -8.26
CA LEU A 80 -3.19 -7.48 -8.24
C LEU A 80 -4.31 -8.50 -7.95
N LEU A 81 -4.25 -9.68 -8.55
CA LEU A 81 -5.28 -10.71 -8.31
C LEU A 81 -5.26 -11.25 -6.88
N PRO A 82 -4.11 -11.63 -6.28
CA PRO A 82 -4.04 -11.97 -4.85
C PRO A 82 -4.55 -10.83 -3.95
N TYR A 83 -4.16 -9.59 -4.22
CA TYR A 83 -4.63 -8.41 -3.48
C TYR A 83 -6.16 -8.26 -3.59
N ALA A 84 -6.71 -8.29 -4.80
CA ALA A 84 -8.15 -8.14 -5.02
C ALA A 84 -8.94 -9.26 -4.35
N GLN A 85 -8.43 -10.49 -4.35
CA GLN A 85 -9.06 -11.62 -3.68
C GLN A 85 -9.04 -11.47 -2.16
N PHE A 86 -7.91 -11.05 -1.60
CA PHE A 86 -7.76 -10.79 -0.17
C PHE A 86 -8.75 -9.71 0.30
N MET A 87 -8.77 -8.57 -0.38
CA MET A 87 -9.67 -7.46 -0.07
C MET A 87 -11.14 -7.83 -0.23
N SER A 88 -11.46 -8.59 -1.28
CA SER A 88 -12.83 -9.08 -1.54
C SER A 88 -13.36 -9.95 -0.38
N LYS A 89 -12.53 -10.83 0.15
CA LYS A 89 -12.89 -11.66 1.32
C LYS A 89 -13.09 -10.84 2.58
N ARG A 90 -12.20 -9.86 2.81
CA ARG A 90 -12.25 -8.98 3.98
C ARG A 90 -13.47 -8.08 4.00
N ASP A 91 -13.74 -7.38 2.89
CA ASP A 91 -14.71 -6.31 2.83
C ASP A 91 -16.02 -6.70 2.13
N LYS A 92 -16.14 -7.98 1.69
CA LYS A 92 -17.30 -8.55 0.99
C LYS A 92 -17.74 -7.74 -0.23
N GLN A 93 -16.77 -7.25 -1.00
CA GLN A 93 -16.98 -6.59 -2.29
C GLN A 93 -16.48 -7.48 -3.43
N PRO A 94 -16.93 -7.29 -4.69
CA PRO A 94 -16.41 -8.01 -5.84
C PRO A 94 -14.90 -7.80 -6.01
N LYS A 95 -14.16 -8.82 -6.50
CA LYS A 95 -12.71 -8.71 -6.75
C LYS A 95 -12.38 -7.62 -7.77
N ASP A 96 -13.14 -7.57 -8.84
CA ASP A 96 -12.99 -6.59 -9.92
C ASP A 96 -13.19 -5.14 -9.47
N PHE A 97 -13.91 -4.91 -8.37
CA PHE A 97 -13.97 -3.60 -7.72
C PHE A 97 -12.59 -3.12 -7.23
N TYR A 98 -11.78 -4.01 -6.68
CA TYR A 98 -10.44 -3.63 -6.23
C TYR A 98 -9.47 -3.48 -7.41
N CYS A 99 -9.63 -4.26 -8.48
CA CYS A 99 -8.90 -4.05 -9.72
C CYS A 99 -9.25 -2.67 -10.33
N TYR A 100 -10.53 -2.31 -10.34
CA TYR A 100 -11.02 -0.99 -10.77
C TYR A 100 -10.36 0.15 -9.97
N LEU A 101 -10.32 0.04 -8.64
CA LEU A 101 -9.68 1.06 -7.79
C LEU A 101 -8.17 1.18 -8.08
N GLN A 102 -7.48 0.06 -8.23
CA GLN A 102 -6.05 0.05 -8.49
C GLN A 102 -5.69 0.59 -9.88
N PHE A 103 -6.51 0.30 -10.89
CA PHE A 103 -6.37 0.90 -12.21
C PHE A 103 -6.42 2.43 -12.16
N HIS A 104 -7.45 2.99 -11.52
CA HIS A 104 -7.56 4.43 -11.38
C HIS A 104 -6.45 5.05 -10.53
N ALA A 105 -5.99 4.33 -9.50
CA ALA A 105 -4.89 4.80 -8.66
C ALA A 105 -3.56 4.83 -9.42
N ASP A 106 -3.26 3.80 -10.19
CA ASP A 106 -2.08 3.75 -11.08
C ASP A 106 -2.12 4.90 -12.09
N LYS A 107 -3.24 5.05 -12.80
CA LYS A 107 -3.42 6.11 -13.81
C LYS A 107 -3.22 7.50 -13.21
N GLN A 108 -3.91 7.81 -12.12
CA GLN A 108 -3.82 9.12 -11.48
C GLN A 108 -2.44 9.42 -10.90
N LEU A 109 -1.75 8.40 -10.36
CA LEU A 109 -0.38 8.57 -9.86
C LEU A 109 0.59 8.84 -11.01
N ARG A 110 0.49 8.09 -12.13
CA ARG A 110 1.31 8.36 -13.34
C ARG A 110 1.08 9.77 -13.88
N GLU A 111 -0.18 10.20 -14.00
CA GLU A 111 -0.50 11.57 -14.40
C GLU A 111 0.14 12.63 -13.48
N ALA A 112 0.15 12.38 -12.16
CA ALA A 112 0.76 13.28 -11.19
C ALA A 112 2.30 13.31 -11.31
N VAL A 113 2.92 12.16 -11.56
CA VAL A 113 4.37 12.04 -11.79
C VAL A 113 4.76 12.73 -13.09
N ASP A 114 4.03 12.49 -14.17
CA ASP A 114 4.27 13.13 -15.47
C ASP A 114 4.15 14.66 -15.36
N TYR A 115 3.17 15.16 -14.62
CA TYR A 115 3.06 16.58 -14.33
C TYR A 115 4.26 17.10 -13.54
N ALA A 116 4.70 16.40 -12.50
CA ALA A 116 5.87 16.78 -11.70
C ALA A 116 7.13 16.88 -12.60
N HIS A 117 7.35 15.88 -13.46
CA HIS A 117 8.46 15.86 -14.42
C HIS A 117 8.38 17.05 -15.41
N SER A 118 7.18 17.37 -15.88
CA SER A 118 6.97 18.49 -16.81
C SER A 118 7.38 19.86 -16.24
N VAL A 119 7.41 19.98 -14.91
CA VAL A 119 7.83 21.20 -14.20
C VAL A 119 9.20 21.04 -13.51
N GLY A 120 9.96 20.00 -13.85
CA GLY A 120 11.31 19.77 -13.37
C GLY A 120 11.42 19.24 -11.94
N VAL A 121 10.37 18.59 -11.43
CA VAL A 121 10.33 17.99 -10.07
C VAL A 121 10.51 16.49 -10.17
N ALA A 122 11.53 15.95 -9.50
CA ALA A 122 11.74 14.51 -9.32
C ALA A 122 10.91 13.97 -8.16
N PHE A 123 10.37 12.75 -8.32
CA PHE A 123 9.59 12.07 -7.32
C PHE A 123 10.46 11.07 -6.54
N LYS A 124 10.55 11.25 -5.22
CA LYS A 124 11.27 10.31 -4.35
C LYS A 124 10.29 9.51 -3.51
N GLY A 125 10.31 8.18 -3.69
CA GLY A 125 9.53 7.23 -2.89
C GLY A 125 10.19 6.88 -1.57
N ASP A 126 9.40 6.37 -0.64
CA ASP A 126 9.88 5.83 0.63
C ASP A 126 9.55 4.34 0.71
N ILE A 127 10.54 3.52 1.03
CA ILE A 127 10.39 2.07 1.14
C ILE A 127 10.55 1.69 2.61
N PRO A 128 9.43 1.47 3.34
CA PRO A 128 9.50 0.99 4.71
C PRO A 128 10.03 -0.45 4.74
N ILE A 129 10.83 -0.77 5.74
CA ILE A 129 11.36 -2.13 5.93
C ILE A 129 10.26 -3.11 6.30
N GLY A 130 9.22 -2.69 7.00
CA GLY A 130 8.19 -3.58 7.53
C GLY A 130 7.01 -3.80 6.61
N ILE A 131 6.29 -4.89 6.87
CA ILE A 131 4.95 -5.17 6.35
C ILE A 131 3.98 -5.39 7.51
N SER A 132 2.68 -5.13 7.29
CA SER A 132 1.69 -5.52 8.29
C SER A 132 1.56 -7.05 8.37
N PRO A 133 1.53 -7.65 9.58
CA PRO A 133 1.31 -9.09 9.74
C PRO A 133 -0.04 -9.56 9.20
N ASP A 134 -1.02 -8.65 9.09
CA ASP A 134 -2.36 -8.91 8.56
C ASP A 134 -2.50 -8.47 7.09
N SER A 135 -1.38 -8.29 6.38
CA SER A 135 -1.38 -7.90 4.96
C SER A 135 -1.60 -9.08 4.03
N VAL A 136 -1.93 -8.77 2.79
CA VAL A 136 -1.97 -9.76 1.72
C VAL A 136 -0.60 -10.40 1.53
N ASP A 137 0.48 -9.63 1.63
CA ASP A 137 1.86 -10.11 1.47
C ASP A 137 2.17 -11.23 2.47
N ALA A 138 1.86 -11.01 3.75
CA ALA A 138 2.02 -12.03 4.80
C ALA A 138 1.08 -13.24 4.61
N SER A 139 -0.10 -13.03 4.00
CA SER A 139 -1.09 -14.10 3.76
C SER A 139 -0.77 -14.94 2.54
N THR A 140 -0.20 -14.33 1.49
CA THR A 140 0.11 -15.00 0.21
C THR A 140 1.43 -15.76 0.31
N ASP A 141 2.44 -15.14 0.92
CA ASP A 141 3.79 -15.67 1.00
C ASP A 141 4.30 -15.75 2.45
N PRO A 142 3.57 -16.45 3.36
CA PRO A 142 3.91 -16.49 4.78
C PRO A 142 5.30 -17.06 5.08
N HIS A 143 5.84 -17.88 4.18
CA HIS A 143 7.17 -18.49 4.30
C HIS A 143 8.33 -17.48 4.17
N LEU A 144 8.08 -16.32 3.58
CA LEU A 144 9.05 -15.24 3.44
C LEU A 144 9.21 -14.40 4.71
N PHE A 145 8.36 -14.62 5.73
CA PHE A 145 8.29 -13.79 6.92
C PHE A 145 8.30 -14.62 8.20
N ASN A 146 8.99 -14.13 9.22
CA ASN A 146 8.97 -14.72 10.55
C ASN A 146 7.78 -14.17 11.34
N LEU A 147 6.58 -14.71 11.10
CA LEU A 147 5.31 -14.20 11.65
C LEU A 147 5.15 -14.36 13.18
N SER A 148 6.01 -15.15 13.81
CA SER A 148 6.08 -15.31 15.28
C SER A 148 7.03 -14.30 15.93
N ALA A 149 7.83 -13.60 15.14
CA ALA A 149 8.76 -12.58 15.58
C ALA A 149 8.24 -11.17 15.28
N SER A 150 8.80 -10.19 15.95
CA SER A 150 8.58 -8.77 15.71
C SER A 150 9.91 -8.06 15.54
N ALA A 151 9.98 -7.17 14.56
CA ALA A 151 11.09 -6.24 14.41
C ALA A 151 10.99 -5.09 15.42
N GLY A 152 12.11 -4.47 15.74
CA GLY A 152 12.16 -3.32 16.62
C GLY A 152 13.54 -2.70 16.71
N ALA A 153 13.81 -2.01 17.83
CA ALA A 153 15.10 -1.42 18.14
C ALA A 153 15.54 -1.81 19.57
N PRO A 154 16.85 -1.99 19.79
CA PRO A 154 17.39 -2.16 21.13
C PRO A 154 17.18 -0.89 21.99
N PRO A 155 17.34 -0.99 23.33
CA PRO A 155 17.46 0.19 24.17
C PRO A 155 18.56 1.13 23.67
N ASP A 156 18.27 2.42 23.68
CA ASP A 156 19.21 3.49 23.34
C ASP A 156 18.98 4.73 24.22
N ASP A 157 19.67 5.83 23.90
CA ASP A 157 19.55 7.09 24.64
C ASP A 157 18.17 7.78 24.48
N PHE A 158 17.41 7.43 23.45
CA PHE A 158 16.08 7.97 23.18
C PHE A 158 14.96 7.12 23.79
N ASP A 159 15.15 5.79 23.84
CA ASP A 159 14.21 4.87 24.48
C ASP A 159 14.95 3.78 25.27
N ALA A 160 15.05 3.97 26.59
CA ALA A 160 15.73 3.04 27.49
C ALA A 160 15.09 1.62 27.55
N ARG A 161 13.89 1.45 27.01
CA ARG A 161 13.19 0.15 26.92
C ARG A 161 13.28 -0.50 25.57
N GLY A 162 13.83 0.22 24.57
CA GLY A 162 13.79 -0.19 23.20
C GLY A 162 12.38 -0.21 22.62
N GLN A 163 12.25 -0.53 21.36
CA GLN A 163 10.99 -0.42 20.62
C GLN A 163 10.57 -1.77 20.05
N ASN A 164 9.27 -2.04 20.09
CA ASN A 164 8.61 -3.08 19.29
C ASN A 164 7.80 -2.40 18.19
N TRP A 165 8.16 -2.63 16.94
CA TRP A 165 7.50 -2.00 15.78
C TRP A 165 6.26 -2.77 15.30
N GLY A 166 6.03 -3.98 15.81
CA GLY A 166 4.80 -4.75 15.56
C GLY A 166 4.72 -5.43 14.19
N PHE A 167 5.77 -5.42 13.38
CA PHE A 167 5.80 -6.11 12.10
C PHE A 167 6.81 -7.27 12.08
N PRO A 168 6.56 -8.34 11.27
CA PRO A 168 7.42 -9.51 11.23
C PRO A 168 8.80 -9.19 10.61
N THR A 169 9.81 -9.94 11.02
CA THR A 169 11.11 -9.93 10.33
C THR A 169 11.07 -10.82 9.08
N TYR A 170 12.07 -10.65 8.21
CA TYR A 170 12.18 -11.43 6.97
C TYR A 170 12.91 -12.75 7.19
N ASN A 171 12.46 -13.79 6.48
CA ASN A 171 13.18 -15.06 6.39
C ASN A 171 14.16 -14.98 5.23
N TRP A 172 15.34 -14.38 5.50
CA TRP A 172 16.34 -14.10 4.49
C TRP A 172 16.90 -15.36 3.83
N ASP A 173 17.00 -16.48 4.58
CA ASP A 173 17.50 -17.77 4.05
C ASP A 173 16.54 -18.34 3.00
N VAL A 174 15.24 -18.18 3.20
CA VAL A 174 14.24 -18.58 2.19
C VAL A 174 14.26 -17.63 1.00
N MET A 175 14.30 -16.32 1.23
CA MET A 175 14.37 -15.34 0.15
C MET A 175 15.64 -15.49 -0.72
N ALA A 176 16.76 -15.92 -0.14
CA ALA A 176 17.98 -16.15 -0.88
C ALA A 176 17.88 -17.32 -1.89
N GLN A 177 16.97 -18.28 -1.67
CA GLN A 177 16.80 -19.44 -2.54
C GLN A 177 16.27 -19.07 -3.93
N ASP A 178 15.52 -17.98 -4.03
CA ASP A 178 14.99 -17.44 -5.29
C ASP A 178 15.69 -16.13 -5.69
N ASP A 179 16.86 -15.84 -5.11
CA ASP A 179 17.63 -14.63 -5.37
C ASP A 179 16.83 -13.36 -5.04
N TYR A 180 16.10 -13.38 -3.92
CA TYR A 180 15.34 -12.25 -3.37
C TYR A 180 14.26 -11.68 -4.31
N GLN A 181 13.58 -12.54 -5.07
CA GLN A 181 12.60 -12.13 -6.10
C GLN A 181 11.54 -11.20 -5.57
N TRP A 182 11.01 -11.43 -4.35
CA TRP A 182 10.01 -10.57 -3.75
C TRP A 182 10.49 -9.11 -3.60
N TRP A 183 11.74 -8.92 -3.14
CA TRP A 183 12.35 -7.59 -3.02
C TRP A 183 12.66 -6.96 -4.38
N LYS A 184 13.18 -7.72 -5.32
CA LYS A 184 13.42 -7.25 -6.69
C LYS A 184 12.12 -6.75 -7.33
N PHE A 185 11.05 -7.53 -7.19
CA PHE A 185 9.75 -7.15 -7.70
C PHE A 185 9.21 -5.89 -7.02
N ARG A 186 9.37 -5.76 -5.69
CA ARG A 186 8.99 -4.55 -4.96
C ARG A 186 9.73 -3.31 -5.45
N PHE A 187 11.05 -3.39 -5.63
CA PHE A 187 11.83 -2.26 -6.17
C PHE A 187 11.43 -1.92 -7.61
N THR A 188 11.23 -2.92 -8.46
CA THR A 188 10.80 -2.73 -9.85
C THR A 188 9.44 -2.03 -9.89
N LYS A 189 8.48 -2.46 -9.05
CA LYS A 189 7.16 -1.82 -9.00
C LYS A 189 7.22 -0.37 -8.49
N MET A 190 8.08 -0.07 -7.55
CA MET A 190 8.31 1.31 -7.08
C MET A 190 8.91 2.19 -8.18
N ALA A 191 9.76 1.63 -9.05
CA ALA A 191 10.36 2.34 -10.18
C ALA A 191 9.33 2.77 -11.25
N ASP A 192 8.12 2.21 -11.24
CA ASP A 192 7.02 2.67 -12.10
C ASP A 192 6.61 4.12 -11.81
N TYR A 193 6.88 4.61 -10.59
CA TYR A 193 6.38 5.90 -10.12
C TYR A 193 7.47 6.85 -9.61
N PHE A 194 8.62 6.33 -9.17
CA PHE A 194 9.61 7.11 -8.45
C PHE A 194 10.97 7.10 -9.13
N ASP A 195 11.59 8.27 -9.19
CA ASP A 195 12.92 8.49 -9.76
C ASP A 195 14.04 8.06 -8.78
N ALA A 196 13.73 8.06 -7.51
CA ALA A 196 14.65 7.68 -6.43
C ALA A 196 13.88 7.10 -5.24
N TYR A 197 14.59 6.35 -4.37
CA TYR A 197 14.00 5.84 -3.13
C TYR A 197 14.80 6.28 -1.91
N ARG A 198 14.10 6.52 -0.82
CA ARG A 198 14.66 6.40 0.53
C ARG A 198 14.36 4.99 1.04
N VAL A 199 15.36 4.25 1.43
CA VAL A 199 15.18 2.98 2.12
C VAL A 199 15.19 3.26 3.62
N ASP A 200 14.04 3.04 4.25
CA ASP A 200 13.93 3.20 5.69
C ASP A 200 14.57 2.00 6.41
N HIS A 201 15.33 2.29 7.47
CA HIS A 201 16.04 1.29 8.26
C HIS A 201 16.90 0.32 7.43
N ILE A 202 17.84 0.85 6.65
CA ILE A 202 18.74 0.05 5.77
C ILE A 202 19.46 -1.07 6.52
N LEU A 203 19.75 -0.91 7.82
CA LEU A 203 20.37 -1.94 8.65
C LEU A 203 19.57 -3.25 8.66
N GLY A 204 18.26 -3.17 8.54
CA GLY A 204 17.35 -4.32 8.51
C GLY A 204 17.55 -5.28 7.33
N PHE A 205 18.28 -4.86 6.27
CA PHE A 205 18.69 -5.74 5.18
C PHE A 205 19.93 -6.59 5.51
N PHE A 206 20.66 -6.24 6.56
CA PHE A 206 21.85 -6.95 7.00
C PHE A 206 21.60 -7.67 8.31
N ARG A 207 21.01 -6.97 9.26
CA ARG A 207 20.59 -7.49 10.57
C ARG A 207 19.50 -6.59 11.14
N ILE A 208 18.54 -7.17 11.84
CA ILE A 208 17.45 -6.43 12.47
C ILE A 208 17.32 -6.83 13.93
N TRP A 209 16.94 -5.88 14.79
CA TRP A 209 16.57 -6.20 16.16
C TRP A 209 15.27 -6.99 16.15
N GLN A 210 15.32 -8.22 16.65
CA GLN A 210 14.21 -9.16 16.64
C GLN A 210 13.84 -9.56 18.05
N MET A 211 12.55 -9.63 18.32
CA MET A 211 11.98 -10.08 19.58
C MET A 211 10.76 -10.97 19.33
N ARG A 212 10.21 -11.56 20.38
CA ARG A 212 8.96 -12.31 20.26
C ARG A 212 7.81 -11.33 19.99
N LYS A 213 6.82 -11.76 19.21
CA LYS A 213 5.62 -10.95 18.90
C LYS A 213 4.86 -10.50 20.15
N SER A 214 4.94 -11.29 21.25
CA SER A 214 4.29 -10.99 22.52
C SER A 214 5.01 -9.97 23.40
N ASP A 215 6.26 -9.63 23.08
CA ASP A 215 7.06 -8.71 23.89
C ASP A 215 6.59 -7.27 23.65
N VAL A 216 6.37 -6.54 24.72
CA VAL A 216 5.91 -5.14 24.64
C VAL A 216 7.07 -4.18 24.32
N TRP A 217 8.26 -4.53 24.81
CA TRP A 217 9.46 -3.68 24.76
C TRP A 217 10.61 -4.36 24.05
N GLY A 218 11.54 -3.58 23.53
CA GLY A 218 12.75 -4.06 22.87
C GLY A 218 13.80 -4.72 23.78
N LEU A 219 13.64 -4.68 25.11
CA LEU A 219 14.62 -5.16 26.09
C LEU A 219 15.10 -6.60 25.91
N CYS A 220 14.21 -7.50 25.49
CA CYS A 220 14.48 -8.93 25.37
C CYS A 220 14.82 -9.37 23.94
N GLY A 221 15.09 -8.42 23.06
CA GLY A 221 15.44 -8.71 21.68
C GLY A 221 16.91 -9.10 21.49
N HIS A 222 17.23 -9.44 20.26
CA HIS A 222 18.60 -9.71 19.81
C HIS A 222 18.70 -9.34 18.33
N PHE A 223 19.92 -9.12 17.82
CA PHE A 223 20.11 -8.94 16.38
C PHE A 223 19.98 -10.27 15.64
N SER A 224 19.22 -10.30 14.55
CA SER A 224 19.05 -11.43 13.66
C SER A 224 19.38 -10.99 12.22
N PRO A 225 20.26 -11.72 11.49
CA PRO A 225 21.16 -12.74 12.01
C PRO A 225 22.14 -12.16 13.04
N ALA A 226 22.72 -13.04 13.86
CA ALA A 226 23.61 -12.69 14.96
C ALA A 226 24.97 -12.16 14.48
#